data_b3a4d4c8ed8fdd7d9a548d115aaa8564
#
_entry.id   b3a4d4c8ed8fdd7d9a548d115aaa8564
#
_cell.length_a   1.000
_cell.length_b   1.000
_cell.length_c   1.000
_cell.angle_alpha   90.00
_cell.angle_beta   90.00
_cell.angle_gamma   90.00
#
_symmetry.space_group_name_H-M   'P 1'
#
loop_
_entity.id
_entity.type
_entity.pdbx_description
1 polymer ?
#
loop_
_entity_poly.entity_id
_entity_poly.type
_entity_poly.pdbx_seq_one_letter_code
_entity_poly.pdbx_strand_id
1 'polypeptide(L)'
;VFLSADKLDNTGMVTDFRHLEWLKKWINLYIDHKFILAKADPLYQKMIGDKKLVPVYVTDTTLVAGYEVNLTDVEINTPEYEYFEGFLIVDFVPTSENLSQWMGKLVNEKMQNLGVETVQIDWWETPKSRSTWIAD
;
A
#
# COMPACT_ATOMS: atom_id res chain seq x y z
N VAL A 1 -11.92 -5.24 2.68
CA VAL A 1 -11.59 -4.73 4.03
C VAL A 1 -12.76 -5.00 4.95
N PHE A 2 -12.49 -5.66 6.08
CA PHE A 2 -13.50 -5.92 7.10
C PHE A 2 -13.13 -5.13 8.36
N LEU A 3 -14.08 -4.38 8.90
CA LEU A 3 -13.85 -3.45 9.99
C LEU A 3 -14.69 -3.80 11.22
N SER A 4 -14.19 -3.44 12.39
CA SER A 4 -14.96 -3.45 13.63
C SER A 4 -14.68 -2.19 14.43
N ALA A 5 -15.57 -1.84 15.34
CA ALA A 5 -15.41 -0.69 16.22
C ALA A 5 -16.00 -0.99 17.61
N ASP A 6 -15.40 -0.40 18.66
CA ASP A 6 -15.90 -0.52 20.04
C ASP A 6 -17.25 0.16 20.21
N LYS A 7 -17.48 1.21 19.42
CA LYS A 7 -18.76 1.94 19.43
C LYS A 7 -19.21 2.19 18.01
N LEU A 8 -20.52 2.12 17.80
CA LEU A 8 -21.11 2.56 16.54
C LEU A 8 -21.13 4.09 16.49
N ASP A 9 -21.10 4.65 15.30
CA ASP A 9 -21.22 6.10 15.13
C ASP A 9 -22.64 6.56 15.39
N ASN A 10 -22.91 7.88 15.24
CA ASN A 10 -24.21 8.48 15.51
C ASN A 10 -25.35 7.94 14.64
N THR A 11 -25.03 7.28 13.53
CA THR A 11 -26.02 6.67 12.63
C THR A 11 -26.19 5.17 12.86
N GLY A 12 -25.47 4.60 13.85
CA GLY A 12 -25.50 3.17 14.13
C GLY A 12 -24.59 2.35 13.22
N MET A 13 -23.67 2.96 12.52
CA MET A 13 -22.73 2.32 11.60
C MET A 13 -21.36 2.17 12.25
N VAL A 14 -20.60 1.13 11.84
CA VAL A 14 -19.21 0.97 12.28
C VAL A 14 -18.37 2.15 11.81
N THR A 15 -18.52 2.54 10.55
CA THR A 15 -17.93 3.74 9.99
C THR A 15 -18.67 4.13 8.71
N ASP A 16 -18.53 5.39 8.30
CA ASP A 16 -19.03 5.85 7.01
C ASP A 16 -18.07 5.37 5.91
N PHE A 17 -18.61 4.86 4.80
CA PHE A 17 -17.81 4.44 3.66
C PHE A 17 -16.89 5.56 3.11
N ARG A 18 -17.26 6.82 3.32
CA ARG A 18 -16.41 7.95 2.95
C ARG A 18 -15.06 7.93 3.65
N HIS A 19 -14.98 7.33 4.84
CA HIS A 19 -13.72 7.17 5.56
C HIS A 19 -12.77 6.17 4.91
N LEU A 20 -13.23 5.41 3.92
CA LEU A 20 -12.40 4.47 3.14
C LEU A 20 -12.02 5.02 1.76
N GLU A 21 -12.49 6.20 1.37
CA GLU A 21 -12.13 6.80 0.09
C GLU A 21 -10.63 7.04 -0.05
N TRP A 22 -9.96 7.36 1.06
CA TRP A 22 -8.51 7.54 1.07
C TRP A 22 -7.79 6.29 0.57
N LEU A 23 -8.29 5.10 0.93
CA LEU A 23 -7.66 3.84 0.54
C LEU A 23 -7.71 3.63 -0.96
N LYS A 24 -8.85 3.91 -1.59
CA LYS A 24 -8.98 3.83 -3.04
C LYS A 24 -8.04 4.80 -3.74
N LYS A 25 -7.96 6.03 -3.27
CA LYS A 25 -7.06 7.04 -3.82
C LYS A 25 -5.60 6.63 -3.64
N TRP A 26 -5.25 6.12 -2.47
CA TRP A 26 -3.89 5.69 -2.16
C TRP A 26 -3.47 4.51 -3.04
N ILE A 27 -4.36 3.52 -3.22
CA ILE A 27 -4.11 2.38 -4.11
C ILE A 27 -3.88 2.85 -5.55
N ASN A 28 -4.72 3.77 -6.03
CA ASN A 28 -4.58 4.29 -7.39
C ASN A 28 -3.28 5.05 -7.60
N LEU A 29 -2.76 5.72 -6.57
CA LEU A 29 -1.52 6.49 -6.66
C LEU A 29 -0.27 5.63 -6.56
N TYR A 30 -0.28 4.61 -5.68
CA TYR A 30 0.95 3.93 -5.27
C TYR A 30 1.00 2.45 -5.61
N ILE A 31 -0.11 1.80 -5.90
CA ILE A 31 -0.16 0.36 -6.18
C ILE A 31 -0.61 0.06 -7.59
N ASP A 32 -1.70 0.69 -8.04
CA ASP A 32 -2.32 0.40 -9.33
C ASP A 32 -1.34 0.69 -10.48
N HIS A 33 -1.17 -0.29 -11.38
CA HIS A 33 -0.23 -0.24 -12.47
C HIS A 33 1.24 -0.09 -12.04
N LYS A 34 1.57 -0.44 -10.80
CA LYS A 34 2.96 -0.44 -10.31
C LYS A 34 3.50 -1.86 -10.22
N PHE A 35 4.81 -1.99 -10.45
CA PHE A 35 5.54 -3.22 -10.20
C PHE A 35 6.06 -3.17 -8.75
N ILE A 36 5.60 -4.09 -7.91
CA ILE A 36 6.03 -4.14 -6.51
C ILE A 36 7.31 -4.97 -6.44
N LEU A 37 8.42 -4.32 -6.09
CA LEU A 37 9.76 -4.93 -6.10
C LEU A 37 10.34 -4.95 -4.69
N ALA A 38 10.83 -6.12 -4.27
CA ALA A 38 11.52 -6.23 -3.00
C ALA A 38 12.90 -5.57 -3.09
N LYS A 39 13.27 -4.82 -2.05
CA LYS A 39 14.59 -4.18 -1.97
C LYS A 39 15.73 -5.19 -1.98
N ALA A 40 15.49 -6.39 -1.45
CA ALA A 40 16.45 -7.49 -1.41
C ALA A 40 16.38 -8.41 -2.62
N ASP A 41 15.55 -8.10 -3.61
CA ASP A 41 15.44 -8.91 -4.83
C ASP A 41 16.79 -8.93 -5.57
N PRO A 42 17.27 -10.10 -6.03
CA PRO A 42 18.52 -10.18 -6.79
C PRO A 42 18.55 -9.30 -8.05
N LEU A 43 17.39 -8.97 -8.62
CA LEU A 43 17.29 -8.14 -9.81
C LEU A 43 17.20 -6.65 -9.50
N TYR A 44 17.13 -6.26 -8.20
CA TYR A 44 16.97 -4.87 -7.81
C TYR A 44 18.05 -3.98 -8.43
N GLN A 45 19.32 -4.40 -8.33
CA GLN A 45 20.44 -3.61 -8.85
C GLN A 45 20.35 -3.40 -10.37
N LYS A 46 19.86 -4.39 -11.11
CA LYS A 46 19.66 -4.27 -12.56
C LYS A 46 18.49 -3.37 -12.91
N MET A 47 17.42 -3.40 -12.12
CA MET A 47 16.19 -2.67 -12.41
C MET A 47 16.24 -1.22 -11.96
N ILE A 48 16.78 -0.96 -10.76
CA ILE A 48 16.79 0.36 -10.14
C ILE A 48 18.19 0.95 -10.10
N GLY A 49 19.22 0.11 -9.92
CA GLY A 49 20.61 0.55 -9.82
C GLY A 49 20.85 1.38 -8.57
N ASP A 50 21.57 2.48 -8.75
CA ASP A 50 21.98 3.37 -7.65
C ASP A 50 21.01 4.52 -7.43
N LYS A 51 19.82 4.49 -8.03
CA LYS A 51 18.80 5.51 -7.83
C LYS A 51 18.39 5.58 -6.37
N LYS A 52 18.27 6.81 -5.86
CA LYS A 52 17.80 7.04 -4.49
C LYS A 52 16.30 6.80 -4.40
N LEU A 53 15.85 6.47 -3.19
CA LEU A 53 14.45 6.21 -2.91
C LEU A 53 13.88 7.31 -2.00
N VAL A 54 12.59 7.56 -2.15
CA VAL A 54 11.84 8.44 -1.23
C VAL A 54 10.73 7.63 -0.57
N PRO A 55 10.45 7.86 0.73
CA PRO A 55 9.42 7.10 1.42
C PRO A 55 8.02 7.45 0.94
N VAL A 56 7.15 6.45 0.91
CA VAL A 56 5.72 6.60 0.67
C VAL A 56 5.01 6.39 1.99
N TYR A 57 4.24 7.38 2.44
CA TYR A 57 3.53 7.32 3.70
C TYR A 57 2.07 6.92 3.51
N VAL A 58 1.53 6.24 4.50
CA VAL A 58 0.07 6.06 4.59
C VAL A 58 -0.54 7.45 4.80
N THR A 59 -1.63 7.74 4.11
CA THR A 59 -2.28 9.05 4.11
C THR A 59 -2.46 9.61 5.52
N ASP A 60 -1.93 10.82 5.76
CA ASP A 60 -2.01 11.54 7.04
C ASP A 60 -1.40 10.79 8.23
N THR A 61 -0.45 9.91 7.98
CA THR A 61 0.30 9.21 9.04
C THR A 61 1.80 9.35 8.81
N THR A 62 2.60 8.91 9.79
CA THR A 62 4.05 8.83 9.69
C THR A 62 4.53 7.42 9.36
N LEU A 63 3.60 6.48 9.14
CA LEU A 63 3.96 5.11 8.79
C LEU A 63 4.44 5.03 7.34
N VAL A 64 5.65 4.53 7.15
CA VAL A 64 6.21 4.31 5.81
C VAL A 64 5.66 3.01 5.25
N ALA A 65 4.94 3.10 4.14
CA ALA A 65 4.37 1.93 3.47
C ALA A 65 5.38 1.25 2.56
N GLY A 66 6.21 2.03 1.90
CA GLY A 66 7.20 1.55 0.96
C GLY A 66 7.99 2.72 0.41
N TYR A 67 8.58 2.56 -0.78
CA TYR A 67 9.44 3.58 -1.37
C TYR A 67 9.16 3.73 -2.85
N GLU A 68 9.34 4.94 -3.35
CA GLU A 68 9.37 5.24 -4.78
C GLU A 68 10.77 5.65 -5.17
N VAL A 69 11.10 5.51 -6.47
CA VAL A 69 12.36 6.02 -7.00
C VAL A 69 12.30 7.54 -7.02
N ASN A 70 13.36 8.19 -6.53
CA ASN A 70 13.46 9.65 -6.58
C ASN A 70 13.64 10.10 -8.03
N LEU A 71 12.69 10.89 -8.53
CA LEU A 71 12.65 11.33 -9.92
C LEU A 71 13.12 12.78 -10.12
N THR A 72 13.69 13.42 -9.09
CA THR A 72 14.09 14.84 -9.19
C THR A 72 15.14 15.08 -10.26
N ASP A 73 16.01 14.09 -10.52
CA ASP A 73 17.07 14.19 -11.52
C ASP A 73 16.68 13.59 -12.87
N VAL A 74 15.41 13.22 -13.05
CA VAL A 74 14.92 12.60 -14.28
C VAL A 74 13.97 13.57 -14.97
N GLU A 75 14.16 13.76 -16.26
CA GLU A 75 13.34 14.66 -17.06
C GLU A 75 11.92 14.09 -17.25
N ILE A 76 10.91 14.93 -17.02
CA ILE A 76 9.50 14.57 -17.17
C ILE A 76 9.19 14.23 -18.64
N ASN A 77 8.28 13.28 -18.88
CA ASN A 77 7.84 12.84 -20.20
C ASN A 77 8.94 12.14 -21.02
N THR A 78 9.92 11.55 -20.34
CA THR A 78 10.93 10.69 -20.99
C THR A 78 10.61 9.22 -20.72
N PRO A 79 11.09 8.29 -21.58
CA PRO A 79 10.95 6.84 -21.29
C PRO A 79 11.60 6.44 -19.95
N GLU A 80 12.70 7.10 -19.56
CA GLU A 80 13.36 6.86 -18.28
C GLU A 80 12.46 7.23 -17.11
N TYR A 81 11.79 8.39 -17.16
CA TYR A 81 10.86 8.83 -16.14
C TYR A 81 9.71 7.85 -16.00
N GLU A 82 9.08 7.47 -17.10
CA GLU A 82 7.98 6.52 -17.14
C GLU A 82 8.38 5.16 -16.57
N TYR A 83 9.59 4.70 -16.88
CA TYR A 83 10.10 3.44 -16.38
C TYR A 83 10.23 3.45 -14.84
N PHE A 84 10.90 4.47 -14.29
CA PHE A 84 11.18 4.52 -12.86
C PHE A 84 9.96 4.86 -12.01
N GLU A 85 8.99 5.61 -12.53
CA GLU A 85 7.77 5.89 -11.77
C GLU A 85 6.88 4.65 -11.60
N GLY A 86 7.11 3.61 -12.40
CA GLY A 86 6.33 2.38 -12.40
C GLY A 86 6.68 1.41 -11.27
N PHE A 87 7.50 1.79 -10.29
CA PHE A 87 7.93 0.90 -9.21
C PHE A 87 7.40 1.34 -7.85
N LEU A 88 7.00 0.35 -7.05
CA LEU A 88 6.85 0.50 -5.60
C LEU A 88 7.83 -0.47 -4.95
N ILE A 89 8.75 0.05 -4.16
CA ILE A 89 9.81 -0.73 -3.51
C ILE A 89 9.38 -1.06 -2.10
N VAL A 90 9.48 -2.33 -1.70
CA VAL A 90 9.11 -2.80 -0.36
C VAL A 90 10.24 -3.58 0.29
N ASP A 91 10.22 -3.68 1.61
CA ASP A 91 11.25 -4.34 2.41
C ASP A 91 10.98 -5.83 2.66
N PHE A 92 10.02 -6.39 1.96
CA PHE A 92 9.62 -7.80 2.11
C PHE A 92 9.43 -8.44 0.74
N VAL A 93 9.40 -9.77 0.70
CA VAL A 93 9.10 -10.50 -0.54
C VAL A 93 7.61 -10.34 -0.85
N PRO A 94 7.23 -9.78 -2.03
CA PRO A 94 5.84 -9.45 -2.33
C PRO A 94 5.01 -10.65 -2.78
N THR A 95 4.91 -11.66 -1.92
CA THR A 95 3.94 -12.76 -2.09
C THR A 95 2.54 -12.25 -1.75
N SER A 96 1.49 -12.94 -2.19
CA SER A 96 0.12 -12.52 -1.89
C SER A 96 -0.16 -12.54 -0.38
N GLU A 97 0.41 -13.49 0.35
CA GLU A 97 0.31 -13.54 1.82
C GLU A 97 0.96 -12.33 2.48
N ASN A 98 2.18 -11.99 2.05
CA ASN A 98 2.90 -10.83 2.61
C ASN A 98 2.23 -9.52 2.21
N LEU A 99 1.69 -9.43 1.00
CA LEU A 99 0.97 -8.24 0.54
C LEU A 99 -0.33 -8.03 1.33
N SER A 100 -1.09 -9.08 1.62
CA SER A 100 -2.31 -8.95 2.43
C SER A 100 -1.97 -8.54 3.86
N GLN A 101 -0.92 -9.08 4.45
CA GLN A 101 -0.44 -8.70 5.78
C GLN A 101 0.01 -7.23 5.82
N TRP A 102 0.79 -6.82 4.82
CA TRP A 102 1.25 -5.45 4.68
C TRP A 102 0.08 -4.47 4.57
N MET A 103 -0.88 -4.76 3.68
CA MET A 103 -2.07 -3.94 3.51
C MET A 103 -2.90 -3.87 4.80
N GLY A 104 -3.04 -4.99 5.51
CA GLY A 104 -3.75 -5.05 6.77
C GLY A 104 -3.17 -4.09 7.80
N LYS A 105 -1.84 -4.07 7.93
CA LYS A 105 -1.16 -3.15 8.84
C LYS A 105 -1.35 -1.69 8.46
N LEU A 106 -1.27 -1.37 7.16
CA LEU A 106 -1.45 0.00 6.67
C LEU A 106 -2.86 0.52 6.95
N VAL A 107 -3.86 -0.28 6.62
CA VAL A 107 -5.26 0.10 6.81
C VAL A 107 -5.58 0.22 8.29
N ASN A 108 -5.12 -0.73 9.10
CA ASN A 108 -5.35 -0.71 10.53
C ASN A 108 -4.75 0.54 11.20
N GLU A 109 -3.52 0.90 10.83
CA GLU A 109 -2.86 2.10 11.37
C GLU A 109 -3.66 3.36 11.09
N LYS A 110 -4.16 3.52 9.87
CA LYS A 110 -4.96 4.68 9.49
C LYS A 110 -6.32 4.68 10.17
N MET A 111 -6.99 3.53 10.21
CA MET A 111 -8.35 3.44 10.74
C MET A 111 -8.42 3.50 12.27
N GLN A 112 -7.34 3.15 12.97
CA GLN A 112 -7.29 3.28 14.43
C GLN A 112 -7.55 4.72 14.89
N ASN A 113 -7.11 5.71 14.12
CA ASN A 113 -7.35 7.12 14.42
C ASN A 113 -8.85 7.47 14.42
N LEU A 114 -9.68 6.63 13.81
CA LEU A 114 -11.13 6.80 13.76
C LEU A 114 -11.85 5.91 14.78
N GLY A 115 -11.10 5.22 15.66
CA GLY A 115 -11.68 4.29 16.63
C GLY A 115 -12.16 2.99 15.99
N VAL A 116 -11.65 2.65 14.82
CA VAL A 116 -12.06 1.47 14.04
C VAL A 116 -10.88 0.53 13.88
N GLU A 117 -11.09 -0.75 14.16
CA GLU A 117 -10.09 -1.79 13.92
C GLU A 117 -10.35 -2.48 12.58
N THR A 118 -9.26 -2.72 11.83
CA THR A 118 -9.32 -3.55 10.62
C THR A 118 -9.13 -5.00 11.04
N VAL A 119 -10.13 -5.84 10.78
CA VAL A 119 -10.11 -7.24 11.24
C VAL A 119 -9.69 -8.23 10.16
N GLN A 120 -9.84 -7.88 8.89
CA GLN A 120 -9.51 -8.78 7.79
C GLN A 120 -9.24 -8.01 6.50
N ILE A 121 -8.23 -8.45 5.76
CA ILE A 121 -7.93 -7.99 4.39
C ILE A 121 -7.89 -9.21 3.48
N ASP A 122 -8.62 -9.16 2.38
CA ASP A 122 -8.51 -10.12 1.30
C ASP A 122 -7.73 -9.48 0.15
N TRP A 123 -6.64 -10.13 -0.26
CA TRP A 123 -5.83 -9.69 -1.38
C TRP A 123 -6.11 -10.61 -2.57
N TRP A 124 -6.67 -10.05 -3.62
CA TRP A 124 -7.01 -10.79 -4.84
C TRP A 124 -5.99 -10.46 -5.92
N GLU A 125 -5.28 -11.46 -6.40
CA GLU A 125 -4.39 -11.33 -7.57
C GLU A 125 -5.15 -11.58 -8.86
N THR A 126 -6.06 -12.55 -8.82
CA THR A 126 -6.99 -12.88 -9.90
C THR A 126 -8.36 -13.17 -9.28
N PRO A 127 -9.44 -13.24 -10.10
CA PRO A 127 -10.75 -13.61 -9.57
C PRO A 127 -10.80 -14.98 -8.86
N LYS A 128 -9.79 -15.82 -9.08
CA LYS A 128 -9.72 -17.18 -8.50
C LYS A 128 -8.63 -17.35 -7.45
N SER A 129 -7.80 -16.33 -7.22
CA SER A 129 -6.67 -16.42 -6.30
C SER A 129 -6.71 -15.30 -5.29
N ARG A 130 -6.81 -15.67 -4.02
CA ARG A 130 -6.96 -14.74 -2.91
C ARG A 130 -6.03 -15.13 -1.76
N SER A 131 -5.47 -14.12 -1.10
CA SER A 131 -4.82 -14.26 0.19
C SER A 131 -5.55 -13.40 1.21
N THR A 132 -5.66 -13.90 2.43
CA THR A 132 -6.41 -13.24 3.50
C THR A 132 -5.49 -12.95 4.68
N TRP A 133 -5.54 -11.72 5.18
CA TRP A 133 -4.97 -11.33 6.45
C TRP A 133 -6.08 -11.16 7.46
N ILE A 134 -5.89 -11.72 8.65
CA ILE A 134 -6.85 -11.58 9.76
C ILE A 134 -6.08 -11.01 10.95
N ALA A 135 -6.64 -9.97 11.57
CA ALA A 135 -6.04 -9.36 12.75
C ALA A 135 -6.08 -10.31 13.95
N ASP A 136 -5.01 -10.28 14.73
CA ASP A 136 -4.90 -11.05 15.98
C ASP A 136 -5.82 -10.53 17.09
#